data_99eac0c6eafdac3c480624a106efcd1c
#
_entry.id   99eac0c6eafdac3c480624a106efcd1c
#
_cell.length_a   1.000
_cell.length_b   1.000
_cell.length_c   1.000
_cell.angle_alpha   90.00
_cell.angle_beta   90.00
_cell.angle_gamma   90.00
#
_symmetry.space_group_name_H-M   'P 1'
#
loop_
_entity.id
_entity.type
_entity.pdbx_description
1 polymer ?
#
loop_
_entity_poly.entity_id
_entity_poly.type
_entity_poly.pdbx_seq_one_letter_code
_entity_poly.pdbx_strand_id
1 'polypeptide(L)'
;DGKVVYDNMSKHYDRFANHLNRKEIQEALKNGQGSSVERESKTLKQDYFYVASYFPADSIIIRSALPYNDDLSKSLQADQHYIWFAVFAIILLTIVLYRFTHRLGKNVAKLRIFAYKADHNESLEIEDLAKFPDDELGEIAERIIKMYKRIQTTRREQDILKRQLTQNIAHELKTPVASIQGYLETILDNPHISEEMKEQFLQRCYAQSERLTSLLRDISTLNRLDDGSDMIDFEAVDITKMVGDIMRETALEREEHKMGFHNLLPERIVVKGNRSLLYSVFRNLTDNAIAYAGDGTTITLEGKEIGNKWHFVFRDNGQGVPQEHLARLFERFYRVDKGRSRKMGGTGLGLAIV
;
A
#
# COMPACT_ATOMS: atom_id res chain seq x y z
N ASP A 1 -29.04 -53.01 -68.61
CA ASP A 1 -30.40 -53.16 -69.17
C ASP A 1 -31.49 -53.00 -68.12
N GLY A 2 -31.18 -53.01 -66.83
CA GLY A 2 -32.11 -52.82 -65.71
C GLY A 2 -32.96 -54.00 -65.29
N LYS A 3 -32.62 -55.19 -65.87
CA LYS A 3 -33.28 -56.43 -65.54
C LYS A 3 -32.87 -56.97 -64.20
N VAL A 4 -33.84 -57.39 -63.33
CA VAL A 4 -33.54 -58.03 -62.07
C VAL A 4 -33.03 -59.45 -62.30
N VAL A 5 -31.83 -59.75 -61.82
CA VAL A 5 -31.16 -61.03 -61.96
C VAL A 5 -31.32 -61.88 -60.71
N TYR A 6 -31.46 -61.24 -59.56
CA TYR A 6 -31.64 -61.90 -58.26
C TYR A 6 -32.49 -61.05 -57.33
N ASP A 7 -33.34 -61.68 -56.56
CA ASP A 7 -34.13 -61.09 -55.49
C ASP A 7 -34.26 -62.07 -54.29
N ASN A 8 -34.03 -61.65 -53.10
CA ASN A 8 -34.06 -62.53 -51.94
C ASN A 8 -35.50 -62.91 -51.48
N MET A 9 -36.50 -62.19 -51.96
CA MET A 9 -37.92 -62.36 -51.52
C MET A 9 -38.73 -63.18 -52.56
N SER A 10 -38.24 -63.27 -53.82
CA SER A 10 -38.97 -63.97 -54.90
C SER A 10 -38.06 -64.85 -55.74
N LYS A 11 -38.48 -66.06 -56.13
CA LYS A 11 -37.75 -66.94 -57.04
C LYS A 11 -38.13 -66.74 -58.50
N HIS A 12 -39.12 -65.86 -58.79
CA HIS A 12 -39.61 -65.63 -60.20
C HIS A 12 -39.19 -64.23 -60.68
N TYR A 13 -37.95 -64.07 -61.12
CA TYR A 13 -37.33 -62.78 -61.47
C TYR A 13 -37.89 -62.18 -62.78
N ASP A 14 -38.45 -63.01 -63.72
CA ASP A 14 -39.02 -62.56 -64.96
C ASP A 14 -40.27 -61.70 -64.89
N ARG A 15 -40.87 -61.68 -63.75
CA ARG A 15 -42.10 -60.89 -63.45
C ARG A 15 -41.80 -59.44 -62.90
N PHE A 16 -40.54 -59.17 -62.63
CA PHE A 16 -40.21 -57.81 -62.11
C PHE A 16 -40.15 -56.84 -63.30
N ALA A 17 -40.69 -55.63 -63.04
CA ALA A 17 -40.54 -54.54 -64.00
C ALA A 17 -39.08 -54.06 -64.03
N ASN A 18 -38.72 -53.50 -65.21
CA ASN A 18 -37.39 -52.94 -65.36
C ASN A 18 -37.13 -51.84 -64.29
N HIS A 19 -36.01 -51.96 -63.61
CA HIS A 19 -35.64 -51.07 -62.51
C HIS A 19 -34.72 -49.91 -62.90
N LEU A 20 -34.33 -49.82 -64.20
CA LEU A 20 -33.36 -48.82 -64.66
C LEU A 20 -33.75 -47.37 -64.36
N ASN A 21 -35.04 -47.06 -64.44
CA ASN A 21 -35.60 -45.70 -64.18
C ASN A 21 -35.81 -45.32 -62.70
N ARG A 22 -35.34 -46.13 -61.77
CA ARG A 22 -35.47 -45.86 -60.37
C ARG A 22 -34.41 -44.87 -59.90
N LYS A 23 -34.78 -43.91 -59.07
CA LYS A 23 -33.90 -42.79 -58.62
C LYS A 23 -32.56 -43.31 -58.08
N GLU A 24 -32.67 -44.25 -57.11
CA GLU A 24 -31.48 -44.90 -56.52
C GLU A 24 -30.54 -45.61 -57.51
N ILE A 25 -31.13 -46.19 -58.58
CA ILE A 25 -30.38 -46.89 -59.66
C ILE A 25 -29.68 -45.84 -60.51
N GLN A 26 -30.37 -44.80 -60.94
CA GLN A 26 -29.83 -43.71 -61.74
C GLN A 26 -28.67 -42.98 -61.07
N GLU A 27 -28.84 -42.74 -59.79
CA GLU A 27 -27.80 -42.12 -58.93
C GLU A 27 -26.57 -43.06 -58.82
N ALA A 28 -26.83 -44.37 -58.58
CA ALA A 28 -25.74 -45.36 -58.52
C ALA A 28 -24.94 -45.44 -59.77
N LEU A 29 -25.61 -45.41 -60.95
CA LEU A 29 -24.94 -45.41 -62.24
C LEU A 29 -24.07 -44.17 -62.48
N LYS A 30 -24.45 -42.99 -61.90
CA LYS A 30 -23.69 -41.75 -62.07
C LYS A 30 -22.55 -41.61 -61.04
N ASN A 31 -22.83 -41.98 -59.81
CA ASN A 31 -21.98 -41.64 -58.67
C ASN A 31 -21.36 -42.88 -58.00
N GLY A 32 -21.63 -44.11 -58.52
CA GLY A 32 -21.22 -45.36 -57.86
C GLY A 32 -22.18 -45.82 -56.76
N GLN A 33 -22.87 -44.93 -56.13
CA GLN A 33 -23.88 -45.17 -55.07
C GLN A 33 -25.07 -44.24 -55.26
N GLY A 34 -26.27 -44.70 -54.87
CA GLY A 34 -27.50 -43.92 -54.91
C GLY A 34 -28.46 -44.37 -53.82
N SER A 35 -29.30 -43.42 -53.36
CA SER A 35 -30.31 -43.73 -52.34
C SER A 35 -31.66 -43.08 -52.68
N SER A 36 -32.71 -43.67 -52.15
CA SER A 36 -34.08 -43.11 -52.23
C SER A 36 -34.81 -43.37 -50.92
N VAL A 37 -35.33 -42.35 -50.35
CA VAL A 37 -36.03 -42.37 -49.08
C VAL A 37 -37.56 -42.24 -49.36
N GLU A 38 -38.37 -42.83 -48.54
CA GLU A 38 -39.85 -42.70 -48.55
C GLU A 38 -40.52 -43.05 -49.88
N ARG A 39 -40.21 -44.21 -50.39
CA ARG A 39 -40.91 -44.70 -51.55
C ARG A 39 -41.73 -45.95 -51.24
N GLU A 40 -43.07 -45.86 -51.50
CA GLU A 40 -43.96 -46.97 -51.32
C GLU A 40 -43.54 -48.13 -52.25
N SER A 41 -43.34 -49.29 -51.65
CA SER A 41 -43.08 -50.50 -52.42
C SER A 41 -44.37 -50.95 -53.10
N LYS A 42 -44.39 -51.01 -54.41
CA LYS A 42 -45.54 -51.50 -55.20
C LYS A 42 -45.94 -52.97 -54.90
N THR A 43 -45.00 -53.68 -54.27
CA THR A 43 -45.18 -55.12 -53.97
C THR A 43 -45.69 -55.32 -52.50
N LEU A 44 -45.22 -54.49 -51.56
CA LEU A 44 -45.46 -54.69 -50.13
C LEU A 44 -46.32 -53.63 -49.52
N LYS A 45 -46.73 -52.55 -50.23
CA LYS A 45 -47.56 -51.43 -49.80
C LYS A 45 -47.06 -50.77 -48.49
N GLN A 46 -45.74 -50.73 -48.37
CA GLN A 46 -45.04 -50.05 -47.25
C GLN A 46 -43.92 -49.19 -47.80
N ASP A 47 -43.55 -48.14 -47.12
CA ASP A 47 -42.44 -47.29 -47.50
C ASP A 47 -41.11 -47.97 -47.15
N TYR A 48 -40.20 -47.91 -48.06
CA TYR A 48 -38.87 -48.47 -47.94
C TYR A 48 -37.78 -47.40 -48.22
N PHE A 49 -36.68 -47.51 -47.47
CA PHE A 49 -35.44 -46.85 -47.79
C PHE A 49 -34.60 -47.73 -48.66
N TYR A 50 -34.25 -47.26 -49.83
CA TYR A 50 -33.47 -48.00 -50.82
C TYR A 50 -32.08 -47.44 -50.96
N VAL A 51 -31.09 -48.31 -50.96
CA VAL A 51 -29.67 -48.01 -51.32
C VAL A 51 -29.26 -48.88 -52.47
N ALA A 52 -28.59 -48.30 -53.44
CA ALA A 52 -28.03 -49.02 -54.59
C ALA A 52 -26.53 -48.71 -54.74
N SER A 53 -25.74 -49.74 -55.02
CA SER A 53 -24.31 -49.61 -55.29
C SER A 53 -24.02 -50.24 -56.64
N TYR A 54 -23.33 -49.48 -57.48
CA TYR A 54 -22.93 -49.96 -58.84
C TYR A 54 -21.49 -50.51 -58.83
N PHE A 55 -21.32 -51.69 -59.34
CA PHE A 55 -20.05 -52.39 -59.49
C PHE A 55 -19.68 -52.44 -60.99
N PRO A 56 -18.79 -51.55 -61.47
CA PRO A 56 -18.46 -51.42 -62.92
C PRO A 56 -17.79 -52.66 -63.51
N ALA A 57 -16.97 -53.40 -62.74
CA ALA A 57 -16.24 -54.55 -63.18
C ALA A 57 -17.18 -55.67 -63.71
N ASP A 58 -18.30 -55.86 -63.03
CA ASP A 58 -19.29 -56.91 -63.32
C ASP A 58 -20.53 -56.37 -64.01
N SER A 59 -20.58 -55.05 -64.20
CA SER A 59 -21.76 -54.34 -64.76
C SER A 59 -23.07 -54.63 -63.98
N ILE A 60 -22.99 -54.86 -62.66
CA ILE A 60 -24.13 -55.17 -61.78
C ILE A 60 -24.40 -54.07 -60.82
N ILE A 61 -25.64 -53.97 -60.37
CA ILE A 61 -26.06 -53.07 -59.31
C ILE A 61 -26.67 -53.92 -58.20
N ILE A 62 -26.13 -53.75 -56.99
CA ILE A 62 -26.70 -54.36 -55.80
C ILE A 62 -27.58 -53.32 -55.12
N ARG A 63 -28.85 -53.70 -54.91
CA ARG A 63 -29.81 -52.82 -54.21
C ARG A 63 -30.26 -53.48 -52.92
N SER A 64 -30.20 -52.75 -51.82
CA SER A 64 -30.76 -53.13 -50.54
C SER A 64 -32.01 -52.29 -50.25
N ALA A 65 -32.95 -52.85 -49.52
CA ALA A 65 -34.16 -52.20 -49.14
C ALA A 65 -34.39 -52.44 -47.62
N LEU A 66 -34.56 -51.41 -46.90
CA LEU A 66 -34.92 -51.45 -45.49
C LEU A 66 -36.33 -50.88 -45.32
N PRO A 67 -37.27 -51.57 -44.63
CA PRO A 67 -38.60 -50.99 -44.36
C PRO A 67 -38.45 -49.68 -43.58
N TYR A 68 -39.09 -48.64 -44.05
CA TYR A 68 -39.15 -47.35 -43.37
C TYR A 68 -40.34 -47.43 -42.40
N ASN A 69 -40.09 -47.94 -41.22
CA ASN A 69 -41.12 -48.08 -40.19
C ASN A 69 -41.10 -46.86 -39.22
N ASP A 70 -42.16 -46.68 -38.46
CA ASP A 70 -42.30 -45.59 -37.47
C ASP A 70 -41.16 -45.53 -36.47
N ASP A 71 -40.54 -46.66 -36.14
CA ASP A 71 -39.44 -46.72 -35.21
C ASP A 71 -38.13 -46.13 -35.79
N LEU A 72 -37.91 -46.34 -37.11
CA LEU A 72 -36.77 -45.72 -37.83
C LEU A 72 -37.03 -44.21 -37.99
N SER A 73 -38.26 -43.82 -38.31
CA SER A 73 -38.58 -42.39 -38.43
C SER A 73 -38.47 -41.66 -37.07
N LYS A 74 -38.88 -42.30 -36.00
CA LYS A 74 -38.71 -41.74 -34.62
C LYS A 74 -37.26 -41.68 -34.18
N SER A 75 -36.44 -42.67 -34.56
CA SER A 75 -35.00 -42.64 -34.22
C SER A 75 -34.22 -41.63 -35.04
N LEU A 76 -34.68 -41.27 -36.23
CA LEU A 76 -34.11 -40.24 -37.11
C LEU A 76 -34.68 -38.83 -36.84
N GLN A 77 -35.84 -38.73 -36.26
CA GLN A 77 -36.32 -37.48 -35.68
C GLN A 77 -35.50 -37.25 -34.42
N ALA A 78 -34.36 -36.54 -34.56
CA ALA A 78 -33.65 -35.99 -33.40
C ALA A 78 -34.71 -35.33 -32.52
N ASP A 79 -34.85 -35.83 -31.29
CA ASP A 79 -35.91 -35.39 -30.38
C ASP A 79 -35.91 -33.88 -30.34
N GLN A 80 -36.87 -33.24 -30.99
CA GLN A 80 -37.00 -31.78 -31.04
C GLN A 80 -36.95 -31.15 -29.63
N HIS A 81 -37.35 -31.94 -28.62
CA HIS A 81 -37.29 -31.53 -27.21
C HIS A 81 -35.86 -31.24 -26.76
N TYR A 82 -34.81 -32.00 -27.19
CA TYR A 82 -33.41 -31.73 -26.85
C TYR A 82 -32.92 -30.43 -27.48
N ILE A 83 -33.35 -30.13 -28.71
CA ILE A 83 -33.02 -28.89 -29.40
C ILE A 83 -33.60 -27.69 -28.66
N TRP A 84 -34.89 -27.76 -28.32
CA TRP A 84 -35.54 -26.67 -27.53
C TRP A 84 -34.93 -26.49 -26.15
N PHE A 85 -34.57 -27.61 -25.49
CA PHE A 85 -33.90 -27.55 -24.19
C PHE A 85 -32.50 -26.91 -24.33
N ALA A 86 -31.74 -27.26 -25.35
CA ALA A 86 -30.41 -26.65 -25.63
C ALA A 86 -30.55 -25.15 -25.91
N VAL A 87 -31.51 -24.76 -26.75
CA VAL A 87 -31.79 -23.33 -27.04
C VAL A 87 -32.15 -22.57 -25.76
N PHE A 88 -33.04 -23.14 -24.96
CA PHE A 88 -33.41 -22.53 -23.67
C PHE A 88 -32.21 -22.38 -22.72
N ALA A 89 -31.38 -23.42 -22.60
CA ALA A 89 -30.19 -23.40 -21.78
C ALA A 89 -29.19 -22.32 -22.24
N ILE A 90 -29.00 -22.18 -23.56
CA ILE A 90 -28.13 -21.15 -24.16
C ILE A 90 -28.66 -19.74 -23.86
N ILE A 91 -29.98 -19.53 -24.02
CA ILE A 91 -30.57 -18.22 -23.73
C ILE A 91 -30.42 -17.89 -22.24
N LEU A 92 -30.73 -18.86 -21.37
CA LEU A 92 -30.60 -18.67 -19.91
C LEU A 92 -29.13 -18.32 -19.55
N LEU A 93 -28.18 -19.09 -20.06
CA LEU A 93 -26.74 -18.86 -19.83
C LEU A 93 -26.32 -17.47 -20.33
N THR A 94 -26.79 -17.08 -21.51
CA THR A 94 -26.50 -15.77 -22.09
C THR A 94 -27.03 -14.63 -21.20
N ILE A 95 -28.24 -14.77 -20.68
CA ILE A 95 -28.85 -13.79 -19.78
C ILE A 95 -28.04 -13.69 -18.47
N VAL A 96 -27.66 -14.83 -17.88
CA VAL A 96 -26.85 -14.88 -16.66
C VAL A 96 -25.49 -14.22 -16.88
N LEU A 97 -24.78 -14.57 -17.96
CA LEU A 97 -23.49 -14.00 -18.33
C LEU A 97 -23.59 -12.48 -18.59
N TYR A 98 -24.64 -12.05 -19.29
CA TYR A 98 -24.87 -10.61 -19.54
C TYR A 98 -25.06 -9.84 -18.25
N ARG A 99 -25.91 -10.34 -17.30
CA ARG A 99 -26.12 -9.70 -16.00
C ARG A 99 -24.85 -9.67 -15.18
N PHE A 100 -24.08 -10.74 -15.16
CA PHE A 100 -22.82 -10.85 -14.45
C PHE A 100 -21.78 -9.85 -15.00
N THR A 101 -21.56 -9.82 -16.30
CA THR A 101 -20.62 -8.90 -16.95
C THR A 101 -21.02 -7.44 -16.77
N HIS A 102 -22.30 -7.15 -16.86
CA HIS A 102 -22.81 -5.80 -16.64
C HIS A 102 -22.63 -5.31 -15.20
N ARG A 103 -22.87 -6.20 -14.22
CA ARG A 103 -22.65 -5.92 -12.78
C ARG A 103 -21.15 -5.69 -12.51
N LEU A 104 -20.31 -6.57 -13.04
CA LEU A 104 -18.85 -6.45 -12.90
C LEU A 104 -18.33 -5.14 -13.51
N GLY A 105 -18.79 -4.80 -14.72
CA GLY A 105 -18.41 -3.56 -15.41
C GLY A 105 -18.77 -2.30 -14.63
N LYS A 106 -19.94 -2.24 -13.99
CA LYS A 106 -20.34 -1.11 -13.14
C LYS A 106 -19.42 -0.94 -11.93
N ASN A 107 -19.04 -2.03 -11.28
CA ASN A 107 -18.17 -2.00 -10.09
C ASN A 107 -16.75 -1.55 -10.44
N VAL A 108 -16.20 -2.07 -11.54
CA VAL A 108 -14.89 -1.65 -12.06
C VAL A 108 -14.90 -0.18 -12.50
N ALA A 109 -15.98 0.28 -13.13
CA ALA A 109 -16.12 1.69 -13.52
C ALA A 109 -16.13 2.64 -12.31
N LYS A 110 -16.83 2.28 -11.22
CA LYS A 110 -16.82 3.05 -9.96
C LYS A 110 -15.41 3.11 -9.37
N LEU A 111 -14.70 1.98 -9.32
CA LEU A 111 -13.34 1.92 -8.81
C LEU A 111 -12.38 2.77 -9.66
N ARG A 112 -12.56 2.78 -10.96
CA ARG A 112 -11.78 3.62 -11.89
C ARG A 112 -12.02 5.11 -11.64
N ILE A 113 -13.28 5.53 -11.44
CA ILE A 113 -13.62 6.93 -11.12
C ILE A 113 -13.02 7.32 -9.78
N PHE A 114 -13.11 6.45 -8.76
CA PHE A 114 -12.48 6.66 -7.46
C PHE A 114 -10.95 6.83 -7.61
N ALA A 115 -10.27 5.93 -8.33
CA ALA A 115 -8.83 5.99 -8.54
C ALA A 115 -8.43 7.28 -9.29
N TYR A 116 -9.19 7.70 -10.29
CA TYR A 116 -8.94 8.93 -11.03
C TYR A 116 -9.05 10.17 -10.13
N LYS A 117 -10.15 10.30 -9.36
CA LYS A 117 -10.34 11.42 -8.42
C LYS A 117 -9.28 11.43 -7.32
N ALA A 118 -8.91 10.24 -6.81
CA ALA A 118 -7.85 10.08 -5.82
C ALA A 118 -6.48 10.57 -6.34
N ASP A 119 -6.15 10.28 -7.59
CA ASP A 119 -4.90 10.69 -8.23
C ASP A 119 -4.85 12.22 -8.47
N HIS A 120 -5.99 12.84 -8.79
CA HIS A 120 -6.08 14.29 -9.04
C HIS A 120 -6.38 15.12 -7.79
N ASN A 121 -6.33 14.53 -6.58
CA ASN A 121 -6.67 15.19 -5.31
C ASN A 121 -8.04 15.89 -5.31
N GLU A 122 -8.99 15.41 -6.13
CA GLU A 122 -10.35 15.90 -6.12
C GLU A 122 -11.09 15.46 -4.83
N SER A 123 -12.07 16.26 -4.39
CA SER A 123 -12.89 15.93 -3.23
C SER A 123 -13.71 14.67 -3.53
N LEU A 124 -13.49 13.64 -2.73
CA LEU A 124 -14.30 12.41 -2.78
C LEU A 124 -15.60 12.68 -2.02
N GLU A 125 -16.69 12.91 -2.73
CA GLU A 125 -18.01 13.03 -2.14
C GLU A 125 -18.51 11.67 -1.66
N ILE A 126 -19.41 11.68 -0.67
CA ILE A 126 -19.98 10.45 -0.07
C ILE A 126 -20.74 9.62 -1.14
N GLU A 127 -21.27 10.27 -2.17
CA GLU A 127 -21.97 9.62 -3.29
C GLU A 127 -21.02 8.81 -4.20
N ASP A 128 -19.77 9.20 -4.34
CA ASP A 128 -18.75 8.45 -5.08
C ASP A 128 -18.35 7.15 -4.36
N LEU A 129 -18.65 7.08 -3.07
CA LEU A 129 -18.44 5.93 -2.19
C LEU A 129 -19.71 5.08 -2.05
N ALA A 130 -20.71 5.27 -2.94
CA ALA A 130 -21.96 4.52 -2.92
C ALA A 130 -21.68 3.01 -2.79
N LYS A 131 -22.39 2.38 -1.87
CA LYS A 131 -22.21 0.98 -1.45
C LYS A 131 -21.82 0.07 -2.60
N PHE A 132 -20.67 -0.54 -2.50
CA PHE A 132 -20.30 -1.65 -3.33
C PHE A 132 -21.17 -2.86 -2.95
N PRO A 133 -21.42 -3.80 -3.87
CA PRO A 133 -22.16 -5.00 -3.53
C PRO A 133 -21.38 -5.86 -2.53
N ASP A 134 -22.10 -6.67 -1.75
CA ASP A 134 -21.53 -7.64 -0.81
C ASP A 134 -20.98 -8.85 -1.59
N ASP A 135 -19.90 -8.62 -2.35
CA ASP A 135 -19.12 -9.63 -3.05
C ASP A 135 -17.63 -9.37 -2.83
N GLU A 136 -16.78 -10.32 -3.25
CA GLU A 136 -15.34 -10.24 -3.03
C GLU A 136 -14.72 -8.95 -3.63
N LEU A 137 -15.26 -8.49 -4.76
CA LEU A 137 -14.82 -7.24 -5.40
C LEU A 137 -15.22 -6.03 -4.58
N GLY A 138 -16.41 -6.05 -3.96
CA GLY A 138 -16.88 -5.00 -3.06
C GLY A 138 -16.02 -4.91 -1.81
N GLU A 139 -15.66 -6.04 -1.20
CA GLU A 139 -14.77 -6.07 -0.04
C GLU A 139 -13.38 -5.49 -0.36
N ILE A 140 -12.81 -5.84 -1.52
CA ILE A 140 -11.54 -5.27 -1.97
C ILE A 140 -11.65 -3.76 -2.18
N ALA A 141 -12.72 -3.29 -2.81
CA ALA A 141 -12.97 -1.88 -3.04
C ALA A 141 -13.06 -1.10 -1.72
N GLU A 142 -13.80 -1.59 -0.73
CA GLU A 142 -13.92 -0.98 0.59
C GLU A 142 -12.57 -0.93 1.33
N ARG A 143 -11.78 -2.00 1.24
CA ARG A 143 -10.42 -2.02 1.83
C ARG A 143 -9.51 -0.98 1.19
N ILE A 144 -9.54 -0.84 -0.13
CA ILE A 144 -8.77 0.17 -0.87
C ILE A 144 -9.19 1.59 -0.44
N ILE A 145 -10.48 1.86 -0.38
CA ILE A 145 -11.02 3.16 0.06
C ILE A 145 -10.60 3.47 1.49
N LYS A 146 -10.71 2.50 2.40
CA LYS A 146 -10.28 2.66 3.80
C LYS A 146 -8.78 2.95 3.91
N MET A 147 -7.97 2.23 3.13
CA MET A 147 -6.52 2.46 3.08
C MET A 147 -6.20 3.87 2.56
N TYR A 148 -6.83 4.29 1.47
CA TYR A 148 -6.67 5.63 0.91
C TYR A 148 -7.05 6.73 1.90
N LYS A 149 -8.20 6.60 2.57
CA LYS A 149 -8.62 7.55 3.63
C LYS A 149 -7.59 7.63 4.75
N ARG A 150 -7.06 6.49 5.18
CA ARG A 150 -6.01 6.45 6.21
C ARG A 150 -4.74 7.17 5.75
N ILE A 151 -4.30 6.95 4.51
CA ILE A 151 -3.14 7.66 3.93
C ILE A 151 -3.39 9.16 3.89
N GLN A 152 -4.56 9.60 3.44
CA GLN A 152 -4.93 11.02 3.39
C GLN A 152 -4.97 11.67 4.78
N THR A 153 -5.53 10.97 5.77
CA THR A 153 -5.54 11.45 7.17
C THR A 153 -4.12 11.61 7.69
N THR A 154 -3.28 10.57 7.52
CA THR A 154 -1.88 10.61 7.95
C THR A 154 -1.10 11.73 7.25
N ARG A 155 -1.30 11.95 5.95
CA ARG A 155 -0.67 13.07 5.23
C ARG A 155 -1.09 14.43 5.80
N ARG A 156 -2.38 14.62 6.05
CA ARG A 156 -2.90 15.87 6.66
C ARG A 156 -2.31 16.12 8.04
N GLU A 157 -2.24 15.08 8.86
CA GLU A 157 -1.61 15.17 10.18
C GLU A 157 -0.12 15.55 10.08
N GLN A 158 0.62 14.93 9.16
CA GLN A 158 2.00 15.28 8.87
C GLN A 158 2.15 16.74 8.39
N ASP A 159 1.28 17.21 7.49
CA ASP A 159 1.31 18.59 7.02
C ASP A 159 1.04 19.60 8.14
N ILE A 160 0.08 19.30 9.03
CA ILE A 160 -0.21 20.13 10.21
C ILE A 160 1.00 20.17 11.12
N LEU A 161 1.60 19.01 11.44
CA LEU A 161 2.80 18.94 12.28
C LEU A 161 3.98 19.70 11.68
N LYS A 162 4.19 19.57 10.36
CA LYS A 162 5.24 20.29 9.63
C LYS A 162 5.03 21.80 9.66
N ARG A 163 3.79 22.28 9.49
CA ARG A 163 3.46 23.71 9.60
C ARG A 163 3.69 24.22 11.02
N GLN A 164 3.25 23.49 12.05
CA GLN A 164 3.47 23.84 13.44
C GLN A 164 4.96 23.91 13.77
N LEU A 165 5.74 22.93 13.30
CA LEU A 165 7.20 22.92 13.44
C LEU A 165 7.81 24.19 12.83
N THR A 166 7.47 24.53 11.58
CA THR A 166 7.98 25.71 10.89
C THR A 166 7.61 27.00 11.61
N GLN A 167 6.37 27.11 12.09
CA GLN A 167 5.92 28.27 12.87
C GLN A 167 6.68 28.41 14.18
N ASN A 168 6.88 27.31 14.91
CA ASN A 168 7.62 27.31 16.17
C ASN A 168 9.08 27.69 15.95
N ILE A 169 9.72 27.17 14.90
CA ILE A 169 11.09 27.56 14.50
C ILE A 169 11.15 29.07 14.26
N ALA A 170 10.25 29.61 13.44
CA ALA A 170 10.22 31.03 13.12
C ALA A 170 10.05 31.89 14.37
N HIS A 171 9.19 31.48 15.31
CA HIS A 171 9.01 32.18 16.59
C HIS A 171 10.25 32.14 17.49
N GLU A 172 10.88 30.97 17.62
CA GLU A 172 12.07 30.81 18.47
C GLU A 172 13.31 31.48 17.88
N LEU A 173 13.38 31.64 16.53
CA LEU A 173 14.43 32.44 15.87
C LEU A 173 14.17 33.95 15.96
N LYS A 174 12.91 34.39 15.82
CA LYS A 174 12.58 35.83 15.83
C LYS A 174 12.93 36.50 17.16
N THR A 175 12.72 35.82 18.28
CA THR A 175 12.95 36.41 19.63
C THR A 175 14.41 36.80 19.89
N PRO A 176 15.42 35.92 19.73
CA PRO A 176 16.81 36.28 19.89
C PRO A 176 17.30 37.33 18.92
N VAL A 177 16.85 37.23 17.64
CA VAL A 177 17.21 38.22 16.60
C VAL A 177 16.68 39.61 16.99
N ALA A 178 15.43 39.74 17.39
CA ALA A 178 14.85 41.02 17.83
C ALA A 178 15.55 41.57 19.10
N SER A 179 15.97 40.69 20.02
CA SER A 179 16.73 41.10 21.19
C SER A 179 18.11 41.65 20.84
N ILE A 180 18.84 40.95 19.96
CA ILE A 180 20.15 41.39 19.49
C ILE A 180 20.00 42.75 18.79
N GLN A 181 19.03 42.88 17.87
CA GLN A 181 18.77 44.10 17.16
C GLN A 181 18.45 45.25 18.10
N GLY A 182 17.56 45.08 19.10
CA GLY A 182 17.19 46.12 20.06
C GLY A 182 18.35 46.56 20.95
N TYR A 183 19.24 45.63 21.40
CA TYR A 183 20.45 46.03 22.14
C TYR A 183 21.43 46.82 21.28
N LEU A 184 21.63 46.41 20.04
CA LEU A 184 22.50 47.11 19.08
C LEU A 184 21.93 48.50 18.74
N GLU A 185 20.63 48.62 18.43
CA GLU A 185 19.97 49.92 18.23
C GLU A 185 20.12 50.82 19.43
N THR A 186 19.94 50.30 20.66
CA THR A 186 20.14 51.09 21.89
C THR A 186 21.55 51.62 22.04
N ILE A 187 22.58 50.83 21.68
CA ILE A 187 23.99 51.25 21.69
C ILE A 187 24.24 52.33 20.62
N LEU A 188 23.70 52.16 19.42
CA LEU A 188 23.94 53.05 18.27
C LEU A 188 23.23 54.41 18.45
N ASP A 189 21.98 54.40 19.04
CA ASP A 189 21.17 55.61 19.18
C ASP A 189 21.57 56.45 20.42
N ASN A 190 22.37 55.89 21.34
CA ASN A 190 22.81 56.58 22.56
C ASN A 190 24.33 56.79 22.60
N PRO A 191 24.85 57.84 21.96
CA PRO A 191 26.31 58.12 21.92
C PRO A 191 26.95 58.34 23.32
N HIS A 192 26.15 58.61 24.33
CA HIS A 192 26.57 58.87 25.73
C HIS A 192 26.32 57.69 26.67
N ILE A 193 26.04 56.49 26.14
CA ILE A 193 25.88 55.29 26.96
C ILE A 193 27.16 55.01 27.76
N SER A 194 27.06 54.62 29.02
CA SER A 194 28.25 54.22 29.76
C SER A 194 28.90 52.97 29.21
N GLU A 195 30.25 52.89 29.28
CA GLU A 195 30.96 51.70 28.81
C GLU A 195 30.51 50.42 29.50
N GLU A 196 30.16 50.51 30.77
CA GLU A 196 29.63 49.40 31.56
C GLU A 196 28.29 48.87 30.99
N MET A 197 27.38 49.77 30.63
CA MET A 197 26.08 49.41 30.03
C MET A 197 26.22 48.88 28.62
N LYS A 198 27.15 49.47 27.85
CA LYS A 198 27.50 49.02 26.52
C LYS A 198 28.08 47.58 26.54
N GLU A 199 28.98 47.31 27.47
CA GLU A 199 29.52 45.97 27.65
C GLU A 199 28.43 44.96 28.08
N GLN A 200 27.53 45.31 28.97
CA GLN A 200 26.37 44.49 29.33
C GLN A 200 25.49 44.16 28.12
N PHE A 201 25.23 45.16 27.25
CA PHE A 201 24.41 44.92 26.06
C PHE A 201 25.14 44.03 25.04
N LEU A 202 26.44 44.20 24.84
CA LEU A 202 27.24 43.35 24.01
C LEU A 202 27.29 41.90 24.52
N GLN A 203 27.45 41.71 25.85
CA GLN A 203 27.37 40.37 26.46
C GLN A 203 26.00 39.72 26.26
N ARG A 204 24.92 40.50 26.37
CA ARG A 204 23.55 40.00 26.06
C ARG A 204 23.39 39.63 24.59
N CYS A 205 23.93 40.43 23.65
CA CYS A 205 23.95 40.12 22.24
C CYS A 205 24.68 38.79 21.96
N TYR A 206 25.85 38.63 22.60
CA TYR A 206 26.65 37.42 22.48
C TYR A 206 25.89 36.18 22.97
N ALA A 207 25.27 36.26 24.16
CA ALA A 207 24.47 35.16 24.71
C ALA A 207 23.27 34.80 23.82
N GLN A 208 22.60 35.80 23.21
CA GLN A 208 21.52 35.51 22.25
C GLN A 208 22.05 34.87 20.91
N SER A 209 23.24 35.27 20.49
CA SER A 209 23.89 34.66 19.30
C SER A 209 24.26 33.20 19.54
N GLU A 210 24.82 32.89 20.73
CA GLU A 210 25.12 31.50 21.13
C GLU A 210 23.84 30.64 21.17
N ARG A 211 22.79 31.18 21.74
CA ARG A 211 21.46 30.53 21.79
C ARG A 211 20.94 30.25 20.37
N LEU A 212 21.07 31.22 19.46
CA LEU A 212 20.67 31.06 18.06
C LEU A 212 21.44 29.93 17.38
N THR A 213 22.77 29.88 17.61
CA THR A 213 23.64 28.84 17.08
C THR A 213 23.25 27.45 17.61
N SER A 214 22.95 27.33 18.90
CA SER A 214 22.47 26.08 19.49
C SER A 214 21.14 25.63 18.87
N LEU A 215 20.17 26.56 18.73
CA LEU A 215 18.88 26.28 18.10
C LEU A 215 19.03 25.79 16.64
N LEU A 216 19.90 26.42 15.85
CA LEU A 216 20.16 25.99 14.48
C LEU A 216 20.81 24.60 14.42
N ARG A 217 21.68 24.26 15.36
CA ARG A 217 22.29 22.94 15.49
C ARG A 217 21.24 21.89 15.83
N ASP A 218 20.34 22.19 16.79
CA ASP A 218 19.24 21.29 17.17
C ASP A 218 18.30 21.01 16.02
N ILE A 219 17.91 22.07 15.27
CA ILE A 219 17.07 21.95 14.08
C ILE A 219 17.75 21.08 12.99
N SER A 220 19.05 21.31 12.75
CA SER A 220 19.80 20.51 11.79
C SER A 220 19.85 19.02 12.18
N THR A 221 20.03 18.75 13.49
CA THR A 221 20.05 17.38 14.03
C THR A 221 18.68 16.71 13.84
N LEU A 222 17.59 17.42 14.16
CA LEU A 222 16.23 16.91 13.97
C LEU A 222 15.89 16.64 12.51
N ASN A 223 16.29 17.54 11.60
CA ASN A 223 16.07 17.30 10.16
C ASN A 223 16.81 16.04 9.67
N ARG A 224 18.07 15.84 10.12
CA ARG A 224 18.82 14.61 9.78
C ARG A 224 18.18 13.34 10.31
N LEU A 225 17.50 13.41 11.48
CA LEU A 225 16.76 12.29 12.06
C LEU A 225 15.45 12.04 11.29
N ASP A 226 14.78 13.09 10.83
CA ASP A 226 13.53 12.98 10.06
C ASP A 226 13.75 12.46 8.63
N ASP A 227 14.87 12.78 7.98
CA ASP A 227 15.23 12.35 6.62
C ASP A 227 15.57 10.84 6.54
N GLY A 228 15.65 10.16 7.67
CA GLY A 228 15.77 8.70 7.77
C GLY A 228 17.19 8.17 7.89
N SER A 229 17.30 6.91 8.29
CA SER A 229 18.55 6.22 8.64
C SER A 229 19.54 6.02 7.49
N ASP A 230 19.11 6.18 6.23
CA ASP A 230 19.94 5.86 5.05
C ASP A 230 21.13 6.83 4.85
N MET A 231 21.11 7.98 5.51
CA MET A 231 22.17 8.99 5.48
C MET A 231 22.98 9.10 6.78
N ILE A 232 22.77 8.17 7.72
CA ILE A 232 23.46 8.20 9.03
C ILE A 232 24.58 7.17 9.03
N ASP A 233 25.82 7.64 9.05
CA ASP A 233 26.98 6.78 9.17
C ASP A 233 27.08 6.21 10.59
N PHE A 234 27.20 4.90 10.70
CA PHE A 234 27.39 4.18 11.95
C PHE A 234 28.84 3.74 12.10
N GLU A 235 29.47 4.17 13.20
CA GLU A 235 30.85 3.82 13.57
C GLU A 235 30.92 3.21 14.96
N ALA A 236 32.06 2.67 15.34
CA ALA A 236 32.33 2.21 16.70
C ALA A 236 32.63 3.42 17.59
N VAL A 237 31.73 3.73 18.52
CA VAL A 237 31.81 4.90 19.39
C VAL A 237 32.09 4.47 20.82
N ASP A 238 33.15 5.02 21.40
CA ASP A 238 33.50 4.84 22.81
C ASP A 238 32.68 5.82 23.67
N ILE A 239 31.62 5.30 24.30
CA ILE A 239 30.70 6.10 25.13
C ILE A 239 31.37 6.59 26.41
N THR A 240 32.23 5.77 27.03
CA THR A 240 32.90 6.16 28.29
C THR A 240 33.80 7.37 28.07
N LYS A 241 34.56 7.36 26.97
CA LYS A 241 35.38 8.50 26.57
C LYS A 241 34.54 9.74 26.25
N MET A 242 33.46 9.56 25.47
CA MET A 242 32.54 10.64 25.09
C MET A 242 31.90 11.32 26.30
N VAL A 243 31.40 10.55 27.26
CA VAL A 243 30.86 11.08 28.50
C VAL A 243 31.94 11.82 29.32
N GLY A 244 33.17 11.27 29.38
CA GLY A 244 34.29 11.94 30.01
C GLY A 244 34.62 13.31 29.37
N ASP A 245 34.48 13.41 28.05
CA ASP A 245 34.67 14.69 27.32
C ASP A 245 33.55 15.68 27.73
N ILE A 246 32.27 15.26 27.74
CA ILE A 246 31.12 16.08 28.18
C ILE A 246 31.28 16.55 29.63
N MET A 247 31.74 15.66 30.49
CA MET A 247 32.01 16.03 31.90
C MET A 247 33.06 17.15 32.05
N ARG A 248 34.10 17.13 31.20
CA ARG A 248 35.15 18.19 31.17
C ARG A 248 34.62 19.51 30.61
N GLU A 249 33.87 19.42 29.52
CA GLU A 249 33.28 20.59 28.86
C GLU A 249 32.25 21.32 29.75
N THR A 250 31.48 20.58 30.57
CA THR A 250 30.49 21.16 31.49
C THR A 250 30.97 21.43 32.89
N ALA A 251 32.29 21.29 33.13
CA ALA A 251 32.87 21.39 34.45
C ALA A 251 32.61 22.76 35.11
N LEU A 252 32.89 23.87 34.41
CA LEU A 252 32.68 25.23 34.90
C LEU A 252 31.22 25.51 35.24
N GLU A 253 30.26 25.18 34.35
CA GLU A 253 28.84 25.39 34.55
C GLU A 253 28.33 24.60 35.77
N ARG A 254 28.80 23.35 35.94
CA ARG A 254 28.47 22.54 37.11
C ARG A 254 29.06 23.08 38.37
N GLU A 255 30.27 23.62 38.33
CA GLU A 255 30.94 24.24 39.49
C GLU A 255 30.20 25.50 39.94
N GLU A 256 29.75 26.35 39.02
CA GLU A 256 28.90 27.51 39.31
C GLU A 256 27.63 27.14 40.06
N HIS A 257 26.99 26.02 39.65
CA HIS A 257 25.77 25.48 40.28
C HIS A 257 26.07 24.50 41.42
N LYS A 258 27.32 24.30 41.80
CA LYS A 258 27.76 23.35 42.87
C LYS A 258 27.27 21.94 42.65
N MET A 259 27.20 21.51 41.36
CA MET A 259 26.65 20.21 40.98
C MET A 259 27.74 19.13 40.88
N GLY A 260 27.42 17.95 41.43
CA GLY A 260 28.24 16.76 41.26
C GLY A 260 27.91 16.01 39.99
N PHE A 261 28.89 15.22 39.45
CA PHE A 261 28.65 14.25 38.39
C PHE A 261 29.31 12.92 38.75
N HIS A 262 28.50 11.91 38.98
CA HIS A 262 28.96 10.56 39.27
C HIS A 262 28.88 9.72 38.01
N ASN A 263 30.02 9.50 37.37
CA ASN A 263 30.15 8.58 36.23
C ASN A 263 30.41 7.18 36.76
N LEU A 264 29.41 6.29 36.69
CA LEU A 264 29.46 4.89 37.10
C LEU A 264 29.50 3.95 35.89
N LEU A 265 29.91 4.48 34.73
CA LEU A 265 30.10 3.66 33.54
C LEU A 265 31.33 2.74 33.70
N PRO A 266 31.30 1.52 33.17
CA PRO A 266 32.48 0.67 32.99
C PRO A 266 33.63 1.41 32.26
N GLU A 267 34.85 0.95 32.46
CA GLU A 267 36.06 1.60 31.91
C GLU A 267 35.99 1.83 30.41
N ARG A 268 35.31 0.92 29.69
CA ARG A 268 35.17 1.02 28.25
C ARG A 268 33.86 0.43 27.76
N ILE A 269 33.02 1.27 27.15
CA ILE A 269 31.79 0.87 26.48
C ILE A 269 31.88 1.33 25.04
N VAL A 270 31.91 0.38 24.08
CA VAL A 270 31.91 0.67 22.66
C VAL A 270 30.58 0.22 22.08
N VAL A 271 29.86 1.13 21.44
CA VAL A 271 28.61 0.86 20.74
C VAL A 271 28.71 1.24 19.26
N LYS A 272 27.96 0.53 18.42
CA LYS A 272 27.82 0.91 17.01
C LYS A 272 26.75 1.99 16.90
N GLY A 273 27.14 3.20 16.50
CA GLY A 273 26.23 4.34 16.41
C GLY A 273 26.83 5.53 15.68
N ASN A 274 26.04 6.58 15.49
CA ASN A 274 26.54 7.85 14.98
C ASN A 274 27.09 8.68 16.16
N ARG A 275 28.37 9.03 16.09
CA ARG A 275 29.07 9.76 17.16
C ARG A 275 28.39 11.10 17.50
N SER A 276 28.00 11.86 16.49
CA SER A 276 27.38 13.19 16.69
C SER A 276 26.02 13.09 17.38
N LEU A 277 25.19 12.12 16.97
CA LEU A 277 23.87 11.91 17.59
C LEU A 277 23.98 11.40 19.03
N LEU A 278 24.88 10.43 19.28
CA LEU A 278 25.11 9.92 20.64
C LEU A 278 25.68 11.01 21.56
N TYR A 279 26.58 11.85 21.05
CA TYR A 279 27.05 13.02 21.79
C TYR A 279 25.90 13.96 22.12
N SER A 280 25.01 14.25 21.15
CA SER A 280 23.84 15.11 21.38
C SER A 280 22.90 14.55 22.46
N VAL A 281 22.70 13.23 22.52
CA VAL A 281 21.90 12.59 23.56
C VAL A 281 22.47 12.90 24.96
N PHE A 282 23.72 12.53 25.21
CA PHE A 282 24.31 12.71 26.54
C PHE A 282 24.53 14.19 26.90
N ARG A 283 24.85 15.03 25.92
CA ARG A 283 25.00 16.47 26.12
C ARG A 283 23.64 17.11 26.48
N ASN A 284 22.57 16.82 25.74
CA ASN A 284 21.24 17.37 26.05
C ASN A 284 20.72 16.94 27.42
N LEU A 285 20.96 15.68 27.83
CA LEU A 285 20.57 15.23 29.16
C LEU A 285 21.39 15.97 30.26
N THR A 286 22.70 16.19 30.04
CA THR A 286 23.55 16.92 30.98
C THR A 286 23.13 18.37 31.06
N ASP A 287 22.93 19.08 29.95
CA ASP A 287 22.50 20.46 29.90
C ASP A 287 21.12 20.65 30.57
N ASN A 288 20.19 19.71 30.36
CA ASN A 288 18.90 19.74 31.06
C ASN A 288 19.06 19.58 32.58
N ALA A 289 19.91 18.68 33.05
CA ALA A 289 20.14 18.52 34.45
C ALA A 289 20.77 19.79 35.06
N ILE A 290 21.75 20.42 34.44
CA ILE A 290 22.35 21.67 34.89
C ILE A 290 21.31 22.78 34.93
N ALA A 291 20.46 22.90 33.92
CA ALA A 291 19.47 23.98 33.85
C ALA A 291 18.31 23.80 34.82
N TYR A 292 17.87 22.59 35.14
CA TYR A 292 16.58 22.35 35.79
C TYR A 292 16.65 21.59 37.13
N ALA A 293 17.72 20.83 37.40
CA ALA A 293 17.78 20.05 38.64
C ALA A 293 17.92 20.94 39.88
N GLY A 294 18.58 22.08 39.74
CA GLY A 294 18.84 23.04 40.86
C GLY A 294 20.25 22.92 41.41
N ASP A 295 20.65 23.94 42.17
CA ASP A 295 21.98 24.04 42.75
C ASP A 295 22.23 22.94 43.82
N GLY A 296 23.48 22.46 43.88
CA GLY A 296 23.91 21.44 44.84
C GLY A 296 23.41 20.02 44.53
N THR A 297 22.82 19.79 43.34
CA THR A 297 22.34 18.47 42.90
C THR A 297 23.45 17.62 42.31
N THR A 298 23.18 16.33 42.10
CA THR A 298 24.15 15.39 41.59
C THR A 298 23.55 14.64 40.38
N ILE A 299 24.25 14.63 39.27
CA ILE A 299 23.97 13.81 38.10
C ILE A 299 24.64 12.46 38.30
N THR A 300 23.93 11.37 38.04
CA THR A 300 24.45 9.98 38.03
C THR A 300 24.18 9.33 36.70
N LEU A 301 25.23 8.76 36.10
CA LEU A 301 25.13 8.00 34.86
C LEU A 301 25.64 6.58 35.09
N GLU A 302 24.78 5.61 34.87
CA GLU A 302 25.05 4.19 34.98
C GLU A 302 24.89 3.52 33.61
N GLY A 303 25.70 2.48 33.36
CA GLY A 303 25.61 1.65 32.16
C GLY A 303 25.63 0.16 32.51
N LYS A 304 24.67 -0.59 32.00
CA LYS A 304 24.55 -2.02 32.22
C LYS A 304 24.31 -2.75 30.91
N GLU A 305 25.07 -3.80 30.64
CA GLU A 305 24.80 -4.68 29.51
C GLU A 305 23.73 -5.68 29.86
N ILE A 306 22.67 -5.74 29.01
CA ILE A 306 21.55 -6.67 29.15
C ILE A 306 21.36 -7.37 27.80
N GLY A 307 21.79 -8.64 27.75
CA GLY A 307 21.84 -9.40 26.48
C GLY A 307 22.90 -8.82 25.54
N ASN A 308 22.49 -8.35 24.39
CA ASN A 308 23.38 -7.71 23.37
C ASN A 308 23.14 -6.20 23.24
N LYS A 309 22.61 -5.55 24.30
CA LYS A 309 22.28 -4.14 24.33
C LYS A 309 22.82 -3.48 25.59
N TRP A 310 23.28 -2.25 25.45
CA TRP A 310 23.63 -1.39 26.55
C TRP A 310 22.41 -0.60 27.00
N HIS A 311 22.10 -0.64 28.31
CA HIS A 311 21.10 0.21 28.98
C HIS A 311 21.84 1.29 29.77
N PHE A 312 21.57 2.54 29.44
CA PHE A 312 22.09 3.69 30.15
C PHE A 312 20.98 4.29 31.01
N VAL A 313 21.30 4.56 32.27
CA VAL A 313 20.42 5.26 33.21
C VAL A 313 21.07 6.59 33.55
N PHE A 314 20.49 7.66 33.08
CA PHE A 314 20.88 9.04 33.42
C PHE A 314 19.86 9.56 34.39
N ARG A 315 20.32 10.00 35.57
CA ARG A 315 19.50 10.45 36.70
C ARG A 315 20.10 11.70 37.33
N ASP A 316 19.27 12.65 37.68
CA ASP A 316 19.56 13.71 38.62
C ASP A 316 18.73 13.51 39.91
N ASN A 317 19.16 14.14 41.01
CA ASN A 317 18.43 14.17 42.27
C ASN A 317 17.77 15.52 42.53
N GLY A 318 17.40 16.24 41.47
CA GLY A 318 16.73 17.52 41.52
C GLY A 318 15.23 17.42 41.82
N GLN A 319 14.53 18.53 41.60
CA GLN A 319 13.09 18.66 41.92
C GLN A 319 12.17 17.77 41.10
N GLY A 320 12.70 17.16 40.02
CA GLY A 320 11.94 16.33 39.11
C GLY A 320 10.93 17.11 38.24
N VAL A 321 10.08 16.36 37.53
CA VAL A 321 9.06 16.91 36.64
C VAL A 321 7.66 16.47 37.10
N PRO A 322 6.66 17.37 37.16
CA PRO A 322 5.29 17.00 37.52
C PRO A 322 4.73 15.94 36.55
N GLN A 323 3.95 14.99 37.07
CA GLN A 323 3.47 13.83 36.37
C GLN A 323 2.67 14.18 35.06
N GLU A 324 1.93 15.28 35.10
CA GLU A 324 1.14 15.79 33.99
C GLU A 324 1.96 16.18 32.75
N HIS A 325 3.27 16.46 32.95
CA HIS A 325 4.18 16.86 31.87
C HIS A 325 4.99 15.69 31.29
N LEU A 326 5.10 14.56 32.02
CA LEU A 326 5.99 13.43 31.61
C LEU A 326 5.72 12.88 30.22
N ALA A 327 4.45 12.73 29.84
CA ALA A 327 4.06 12.21 28.54
C ALA A 327 4.46 13.12 27.35
N ARG A 328 4.74 14.41 27.65
CA ARG A 328 4.98 15.45 26.67
C ARG A 328 6.41 15.96 26.61
N LEU A 329 7.27 15.49 27.48
CA LEU A 329 8.66 15.98 27.60
C LEU A 329 9.48 15.82 26.33
N PHE A 330 9.17 14.79 25.53
CA PHE A 330 9.84 14.50 24.27
C PHE A 330 9.18 15.16 23.05
N GLU A 331 8.08 15.94 23.26
CA GLU A 331 7.48 16.72 22.18
C GLU A 331 8.38 17.91 21.83
N ARG A 332 8.53 18.20 20.54
CA ARG A 332 9.34 19.31 20.02
C ARG A 332 8.78 20.65 20.53
N PHE A 333 9.66 21.54 21.02
CA PHE A 333 9.34 22.85 21.59
C PHE A 333 8.49 22.80 22.85
N TYR A 334 8.28 21.63 23.44
CA TYR A 334 7.55 21.53 24.69
C TYR A 334 8.41 22.03 25.88
N ARG A 335 7.79 22.75 26.77
CA ARG A 335 8.42 23.30 28.01
C ARG A 335 7.39 23.30 29.12
N VAL A 336 7.79 22.87 30.30
CA VAL A 336 6.96 22.90 31.51
C VAL A 336 6.66 24.34 31.92
N ASP A 337 7.66 25.22 31.94
CA ASP A 337 7.54 26.65 32.19
C ASP A 337 8.22 27.46 31.07
N LYS A 338 7.39 28.11 30.24
CA LYS A 338 7.87 28.93 29.12
C LYS A 338 8.68 30.16 29.55
N GLY A 339 8.39 30.73 30.75
CA GLY A 339 9.07 31.92 31.24
C GLY A 339 10.45 31.64 31.77
N ARG A 340 10.57 30.64 32.66
CA ARG A 340 11.84 30.22 33.25
C ARG A 340 12.80 29.64 32.28
N SER A 341 12.30 28.75 31.40
CA SER A 341 13.10 28.09 30.34
C SER A 341 13.68 29.08 29.33
N ARG A 342 13.00 30.20 29.01
CA ARG A 342 13.56 31.25 28.15
C ARG A 342 14.74 31.97 28.76
N LYS A 343 14.68 32.23 30.06
CA LYS A 343 15.79 32.89 30.81
C LYS A 343 17.05 32.00 30.86
N MET A 344 16.85 30.67 30.90
CA MET A 344 17.90 29.68 31.00
C MET A 344 18.38 29.17 29.60
N GLY A 345 17.96 29.82 28.51
CA GLY A 345 18.48 29.50 27.15
C GLY A 345 17.89 28.25 26.50
N GLY A 346 16.98 27.52 27.14
CA GLY A 346 16.44 26.25 26.59
C GLY A 346 15.72 26.43 25.27
N THR A 347 15.96 25.58 24.32
CA THR A 347 15.32 25.56 22.98
C THR A 347 14.00 24.80 22.98
N GLY A 348 13.82 23.85 23.90
CA GLY A 348 12.71 22.88 23.93
C GLY A 348 12.85 21.79 22.86
N LEU A 349 14.03 21.64 22.25
CA LEU A 349 14.33 20.61 21.27
C LEU A 349 15.25 19.52 21.83
N GLY A 350 16.01 19.79 22.89
CA GLY A 350 17.04 18.88 23.40
C GLY A 350 16.49 17.49 23.74
N LEU A 351 15.37 17.39 24.49
CA LEU A 351 14.78 16.09 24.81
C LEU A 351 14.07 15.43 23.62
N ALA A 352 13.67 16.17 22.60
CA ALA A 352 13.14 15.60 21.35
C ALA A 352 14.23 14.99 20.48
N ILE A 353 15.52 15.34 20.71
CA ILE A 353 16.69 14.74 20.06
C ILE A 353 17.12 13.46 20.78
N VAL A 354 16.84 13.32 22.09
CA VAL A 354 17.14 12.14 22.91
C VAL A 354 16.24 10.97 22.56
#